data_76c045961618dc0949e9a47a7ee7d67a
#
_entry.id   76c045961618dc0949e9a47a7ee7d67a
#
_cell.length_a   1.000
_cell.length_b   1.000
_cell.length_c   1.000
_cell.angle_alpha   90.00
_cell.angle_beta   90.00
_cell.angle_gamma   90.00
#
_symmetry.space_group_name_H-M   'P 1'
#
loop_
_entity.id
_entity.type
_entity.pdbx_description
1 polymer ?
#
loop_
_entity_poly.entity_id
_entity_poly.type
_entity_poly.pdbx_seq_one_letter_code
_entity_poly.pdbx_strand_id
1 'polypeptide(L)'
;MSTLAQRWRDARLPVAGVHLDSAACSRQTLAAIEAAAAHARHESEVGGYVAAEAASPALQAGRAGVAALTGMSPGDVVFTTGSGNALDLLLGVWPLARTVACLPGEYGPNLAQFAARGFTRTPLPVDALGRVDPAAAEVALRNARPAMVHLTALGSHRGVVQPVSAMVAICRDIGVPLIVDAAQALGHIDCVGDADAVYSSSRKWLAGPRGVGVLAVRPALADLLHCPAWAASLSALQCLEIGEANIAARVGFSVAVGEHLAAGPELIRERLAELGRAARTILTGVRGWRVIEPEDERSAITTLEPTDGADPATVRARLIAEHRIVTTAAGIERAPLEMRAPVLRVAPHVDSTGEDLESFAAALAVVTAA
;
A
#
# COMPACT_ATOMS: atom_id res chain seq x y z
N MET A 1 7.71 4.48 30.88
CA MET A 1 7.13 5.08 29.65
C MET A 1 6.37 3.98 28.91
N SER A 2 5.20 4.27 28.33
CA SER A 2 4.44 3.30 27.52
C SER A 2 5.20 2.93 26.25
N THR A 3 5.12 1.65 25.83
CA THR A 3 5.74 1.19 24.59
C THR A 3 5.05 1.78 23.35
N LEU A 4 5.69 1.71 22.17
CA LEU A 4 5.07 2.11 20.91
C LEU A 4 3.75 1.35 20.68
N ALA A 5 3.75 0.04 20.88
CA ALA A 5 2.56 -0.82 20.73
C ALA A 5 1.42 -0.40 21.67
N GLN A 6 1.74 -0.05 22.93
CA GLN A 6 0.75 0.41 23.89
C GLN A 6 0.14 1.74 23.46
N ARG A 7 0.97 2.74 23.11
CA ARG A 7 0.47 4.03 22.60
C ARG A 7 -0.39 3.87 21.35
N TRP A 8 0.01 2.97 20.46
CA TRP A 8 -0.75 2.68 19.23
C TRP A 8 -2.11 2.07 19.52
N ARG A 9 -2.20 1.21 20.52
CA ARG A 9 -3.44 0.58 20.99
C ARG A 9 -4.35 1.59 21.68
N ASP A 10 -3.81 2.38 22.59
CA ASP A 10 -4.59 3.36 23.39
C ASP A 10 -5.21 4.47 22.53
N ALA A 11 -4.60 4.77 21.37
CA ALA A 11 -5.14 5.72 20.39
C ALA A 11 -6.35 5.18 19.58
N ARG A 12 -6.76 3.92 19.78
CA ARG A 12 -7.80 3.25 18.99
C ARG A 12 -8.90 2.67 19.87
N LEU A 13 -10.08 2.50 19.29
CA LEU A 13 -11.14 1.72 19.96
C LEU A 13 -10.67 0.29 20.20
N PRO A 14 -11.12 -0.38 21.26
CA PRO A 14 -10.85 -1.80 21.49
C PRO A 14 -11.26 -2.63 20.26
N VAL A 15 -10.44 -3.60 19.89
CA VAL A 15 -10.79 -4.56 18.84
C VAL A 15 -11.75 -5.61 19.40
N ALA A 16 -12.73 -6.02 18.60
CA ALA A 16 -13.71 -7.04 19.02
C ALA A 16 -13.19 -8.49 18.96
N GLY A 17 -11.90 -8.67 18.67
CA GLY A 17 -11.21 -9.95 18.53
C GLY A 17 -9.75 -9.70 18.17
N VAL A 18 -9.20 -10.46 17.24
CA VAL A 18 -7.84 -10.31 16.73
C VAL A 18 -7.88 -9.74 15.31
N HIS A 19 -7.18 -8.62 15.06
CA HIS A 19 -7.13 -7.96 13.75
C HIS A 19 -5.75 -8.16 13.11
N LEU A 20 -5.68 -9.03 12.11
CA LEU A 20 -4.47 -9.37 11.36
C LEU A 20 -4.63 -9.08 9.84
N ASP A 21 -5.33 -7.99 9.50
CA ASP A 21 -5.64 -7.65 8.09
C ASP A 21 -5.27 -6.20 7.73
N SER A 22 -4.18 -5.68 8.28
CA SER A 22 -3.73 -4.31 8.02
C SER A 22 -3.31 -4.07 6.57
N ALA A 23 -2.88 -5.11 5.87
CA ALA A 23 -2.61 -5.06 4.44
C ALA A 23 -3.87 -4.85 3.57
N ALA A 24 -5.09 -5.07 4.12
CA ALA A 24 -6.35 -4.68 3.49
C ALA A 24 -6.87 -3.36 4.07
N CYS A 25 -7.05 -3.28 5.39
CA CYS A 25 -7.54 -2.08 6.05
C CYS A 25 -7.13 -2.06 7.52
N SER A 26 -6.24 -1.16 7.89
CA SER A 26 -5.86 -0.93 9.27
C SER A 26 -6.95 -0.22 10.06
N ARG A 27 -6.81 -0.25 11.38
CA ARG A 27 -7.71 0.40 12.33
C ARG A 27 -7.31 1.86 12.49
N GLN A 28 -8.23 2.78 12.23
CA GLN A 28 -8.02 4.20 12.40
C GLN A 28 -7.89 4.57 13.88
N THR A 29 -7.18 5.66 14.17
CA THR A 29 -7.16 6.27 15.49
C THR A 29 -8.47 7.02 15.78
N LEU A 30 -8.78 7.19 17.06
CA LEU A 30 -9.89 8.05 17.48
C LEU A 30 -9.71 9.49 16.97
N ALA A 31 -8.49 10.01 17.02
CA ALA A 31 -8.18 11.36 16.53
C ALA A 31 -8.47 11.53 15.03
N ALA A 32 -8.10 10.55 14.20
CA ALA A 32 -8.39 10.60 12.76
C ALA A 32 -9.91 10.50 12.48
N ILE A 33 -10.63 9.66 13.22
CA ILE A 33 -12.09 9.51 13.10
C ILE A 33 -12.78 10.82 13.50
N GLU A 34 -12.41 11.39 14.67
CA GLU A 34 -13.03 12.61 15.17
C GLU A 34 -12.70 13.84 14.32
N ALA A 35 -11.50 13.94 13.77
CA ALA A 35 -11.15 15.01 12.84
C ALA A 35 -12.01 14.98 11.57
N ALA A 36 -12.22 13.80 10.99
CA ALA A 36 -13.11 13.64 9.84
C ALA A 36 -14.57 13.98 10.20
N ALA A 37 -15.06 13.52 11.35
CA ALA A 37 -16.41 13.79 11.82
C ALA A 37 -16.61 15.28 12.18
N ALA A 38 -15.61 15.94 12.75
CA ALA A 38 -15.64 17.36 13.05
C ALA A 38 -15.74 18.21 11.78
N HIS A 39 -14.96 17.86 10.74
CA HIS A 39 -15.05 18.55 9.46
C HIS A 39 -16.44 18.37 8.83
N ALA A 40 -17.01 17.15 8.82
CA ALA A 40 -18.34 16.92 8.28
C ALA A 40 -19.44 17.70 9.01
N ARG A 41 -19.34 17.87 10.34
CA ARG A 41 -20.22 18.74 11.12
C ARG A 41 -20.05 20.20 10.73
N HIS A 42 -18.81 20.67 10.64
CA HIS A 42 -18.52 22.06 10.24
C HIS A 42 -19.05 22.35 8.82
N GLU A 43 -18.90 21.44 7.89
CA GLU A 43 -19.45 21.56 6.53
C GLU A 43 -20.99 21.75 6.54
N SER A 44 -21.69 21.03 7.43
CA SER A 44 -23.14 21.17 7.58
C SER A 44 -23.57 22.52 8.19
N GLU A 45 -22.67 23.18 8.95
CA GLU A 45 -22.94 24.46 9.62
C GLU A 45 -22.67 25.65 8.70
N VAL A 46 -21.58 25.61 7.92
CA VAL A 46 -21.09 26.79 7.16
C VAL A 46 -21.13 26.62 5.65
N GLY A 47 -21.43 25.41 5.14
CA GLY A 47 -21.42 25.06 3.73
C GLY A 47 -20.06 24.55 3.23
N GLY A 48 -20.10 23.73 2.19
CA GLY A 48 -18.95 22.91 1.74
C GLY A 48 -17.73 23.72 1.36
N TYR A 49 -17.87 24.82 0.59
CA TYR A 49 -16.70 25.61 0.16
C TYR A 49 -15.99 26.30 1.32
N VAL A 50 -16.76 26.88 2.27
CA VAL A 50 -16.19 27.54 3.46
C VAL A 50 -15.46 26.53 4.35
N ALA A 51 -16.07 25.37 4.56
CA ALA A 51 -15.45 24.31 5.34
C ALA A 51 -14.18 23.75 4.64
N ALA A 52 -14.19 23.61 3.31
CA ALA A 52 -13.04 23.17 2.54
C ALA A 52 -11.86 24.17 2.62
N GLU A 53 -12.14 25.49 2.56
CA GLU A 53 -11.14 26.52 2.77
C GLU A 53 -10.54 26.44 4.17
N ALA A 54 -11.37 26.27 5.20
CA ALA A 54 -10.93 26.12 6.59
C ALA A 54 -10.09 24.85 6.81
N ALA A 55 -10.29 23.79 6.01
CA ALA A 55 -9.50 22.56 6.07
C ALA A 55 -8.13 22.70 5.41
N SER A 56 -7.83 23.76 4.65
CA SER A 56 -6.58 23.91 3.89
C SER A 56 -5.33 23.66 4.71
N PRO A 57 -5.16 24.18 5.96
CA PRO A 57 -3.97 23.91 6.77
C PRO A 57 -3.79 22.41 7.07
N ALA A 58 -4.86 21.69 7.39
CA ALA A 58 -4.82 20.27 7.67
C ALA A 58 -4.44 19.47 6.41
N LEU A 59 -4.98 19.83 5.26
CA LEU A 59 -4.65 19.20 3.99
C LEU A 59 -3.20 19.46 3.59
N GLN A 60 -2.68 20.68 3.81
CA GLN A 60 -1.27 20.99 3.57
C GLN A 60 -0.33 20.21 4.51
N ALA A 61 -0.69 20.06 5.78
CA ALA A 61 0.05 19.22 6.72
C ALA A 61 0.06 17.74 6.27
N GLY A 62 -1.07 17.23 5.75
CA GLY A 62 -1.16 15.90 5.15
C GLY A 62 -0.23 15.71 3.95
N ARG A 63 -0.18 16.70 3.02
CA ARG A 63 0.75 16.69 1.87
C ARG A 63 2.20 16.71 2.35
N ALA A 64 2.53 17.56 3.30
CA ALA A 64 3.87 17.64 3.87
C ALA A 64 4.29 16.32 4.53
N GLY A 65 3.36 15.66 5.22
CA GLY A 65 3.61 14.35 5.81
C GLY A 65 3.87 13.26 4.78
N VAL A 66 3.07 13.20 3.71
CA VAL A 66 3.31 12.26 2.60
C VAL A 66 4.62 12.57 1.89
N ALA A 67 4.92 13.84 1.65
CA ALA A 67 6.17 14.30 1.05
C ALA A 67 7.39 13.82 1.85
N ALA A 68 7.35 13.94 3.19
CA ALA A 68 8.39 13.43 4.07
C ALA A 68 8.57 11.90 3.97
N LEU A 69 7.47 11.14 3.78
CA LEU A 69 7.50 9.69 3.63
C LEU A 69 7.94 9.23 2.23
N THR A 70 7.87 10.09 1.23
CA THR A 70 8.21 9.76 -0.18
C THR A 70 9.49 10.44 -0.67
N GLY A 71 10.12 11.29 0.14
CA GLY A 71 11.30 12.05 -0.24
C GLY A 71 11.01 13.11 -1.33
N MET A 72 9.78 13.62 -1.37
CA MET A 72 9.32 14.65 -2.33
C MET A 72 8.97 15.96 -1.61
N SER A 73 8.59 17.00 -2.35
CA SER A 73 8.10 18.25 -1.79
C SER A 73 6.58 18.23 -1.59
N PRO A 74 6.01 19.00 -0.65
CA PRO A 74 4.56 19.05 -0.46
C PRO A 74 3.78 19.45 -1.71
N GLY A 75 4.36 20.29 -2.58
CA GLY A 75 3.78 20.69 -3.86
C GLY A 75 3.73 19.58 -4.91
N ASP A 76 4.49 18.51 -4.71
CA ASP A 76 4.55 17.35 -5.61
C ASP A 76 3.48 16.30 -5.27
N VAL A 77 2.71 16.50 -4.19
CA VAL A 77 1.73 15.54 -3.65
C VAL A 77 0.30 15.98 -3.95
N VAL A 78 -0.48 15.08 -4.52
CA VAL A 78 -1.93 15.26 -4.72
C VAL A 78 -2.72 14.15 -4.00
N PHE A 79 -3.89 14.49 -3.50
CA PHE A 79 -4.83 13.52 -2.95
C PHE A 79 -5.62 12.86 -4.07
N THR A 80 -5.83 11.56 -3.93
CA THR A 80 -6.66 10.73 -4.83
C THR A 80 -7.70 9.98 -4.01
N THR A 81 -8.55 9.17 -4.65
CA THR A 81 -9.52 8.34 -3.92
C THR A 81 -8.96 6.97 -3.53
N GLY A 82 -7.72 6.68 -3.90
CA GLY A 82 -6.99 5.44 -3.58
C GLY A 82 -5.92 5.15 -4.61
N SER A 83 -5.08 4.13 -4.36
CA SER A 83 -3.98 3.76 -5.24
C SER A 83 -4.42 3.43 -6.68
N GLY A 84 -5.56 2.73 -6.85
CA GLY A 84 -6.07 2.43 -8.19
C GLY A 84 -6.48 3.69 -8.97
N ASN A 85 -7.09 4.67 -8.31
CA ASN A 85 -7.40 5.96 -8.93
C ASN A 85 -6.12 6.77 -9.23
N ALA A 86 -5.14 6.74 -8.34
CA ALA A 86 -3.86 7.40 -8.56
C ALA A 86 -3.16 6.90 -9.84
N LEU A 87 -3.13 5.58 -10.03
CA LEU A 87 -2.58 4.99 -11.26
C LEU A 87 -3.42 5.37 -12.50
N ASP A 88 -4.75 5.28 -12.42
CA ASP A 88 -5.63 5.63 -13.54
C ASP A 88 -5.47 7.07 -14.00
N LEU A 89 -5.39 8.01 -13.05
CA LEU A 89 -5.14 9.43 -13.33
C LEU A 89 -3.79 9.62 -14.02
N LEU A 90 -2.71 9.01 -13.49
CA LEU A 90 -1.38 9.11 -14.08
C LEU A 90 -1.33 8.55 -15.51
N LEU A 91 -1.91 7.37 -15.72
CA LEU A 91 -1.98 6.74 -17.04
C LEU A 91 -2.87 7.55 -18.02
N GLY A 92 -3.88 8.25 -17.50
CA GLY A 92 -4.77 9.10 -18.29
C GLY A 92 -4.08 10.30 -18.93
N VAL A 93 -3.05 10.82 -18.27
CA VAL A 93 -2.26 11.98 -18.73
C VAL A 93 -0.86 11.60 -19.23
N TRP A 94 -0.58 10.31 -19.37
CA TRP A 94 0.74 9.79 -19.77
C TRP A 94 1.11 10.21 -21.21
N PRO A 95 2.22 10.92 -21.42
CA PRO A 95 2.54 11.56 -22.71
C PRO A 95 3.37 10.69 -23.65
N LEU A 96 4.03 9.66 -23.10
CA LEU A 96 4.98 8.85 -23.85
C LEU A 96 4.32 7.60 -24.46
N ALA A 97 5.12 6.77 -25.12
CA ALA A 97 4.66 5.50 -25.67
C ALA A 97 4.00 4.64 -24.58
N ARG A 98 3.02 3.84 -24.97
CA ARG A 98 2.26 2.98 -24.05
C ARG A 98 2.91 1.62 -23.89
N THR A 99 4.15 1.63 -23.38
CA THR A 99 4.93 0.44 -23.04
C THR A 99 5.36 0.50 -21.58
N VAL A 100 5.14 -0.58 -20.83
CA VAL A 100 5.46 -0.66 -19.41
C VAL A 100 6.21 -1.96 -19.10
N ALA A 101 7.29 -1.87 -18.31
CA ALA A 101 7.88 -3.04 -17.67
C ALA A 101 7.35 -3.14 -16.24
N CYS A 102 6.87 -4.33 -15.85
CA CYS A 102 6.35 -4.57 -14.51
C CYS A 102 6.59 -6.02 -14.05
N LEU A 103 6.33 -6.28 -12.76
CA LEU A 103 6.48 -7.61 -12.18
C LEU A 103 5.55 -8.65 -12.86
N PRO A 104 5.94 -9.93 -12.96
CA PRO A 104 5.00 -11.03 -13.19
C PRO A 104 3.91 -11.07 -12.11
N GLY A 105 4.29 -10.83 -10.83
CA GLY A 105 3.37 -10.74 -9.69
C GLY A 105 2.66 -9.39 -9.53
N GLU A 106 2.51 -8.63 -10.62
CA GLU A 106 1.81 -7.34 -10.61
C GLU A 106 0.35 -7.49 -10.18
N TYR A 107 -0.15 -6.49 -9.46
CA TYR A 107 -1.52 -6.47 -8.99
C TYR A 107 -2.53 -6.51 -10.14
N GLY A 108 -3.46 -7.47 -10.10
CA GLY A 108 -4.41 -7.70 -11.18
C GLY A 108 -5.16 -6.45 -11.68
N PRO A 109 -5.72 -5.61 -10.80
CA PRO A 109 -6.33 -4.34 -11.21
C PRO A 109 -5.38 -3.37 -11.90
N ASN A 110 -4.07 -3.33 -11.56
CA ASN A 110 -3.09 -2.52 -12.28
C ASN A 110 -2.89 -3.05 -13.69
N LEU A 111 -2.79 -4.39 -13.83
CA LEU A 111 -2.73 -5.04 -15.16
C LEU A 111 -3.95 -4.72 -16.02
N ALA A 112 -5.14 -4.71 -15.43
CA ALA A 112 -6.38 -4.35 -16.12
C ALA A 112 -6.36 -2.88 -16.59
N GLN A 113 -5.84 -1.96 -15.77
CA GLN A 113 -5.68 -0.55 -16.15
C GLN A 113 -4.67 -0.38 -17.29
N PHE A 114 -3.51 -1.06 -17.23
CA PHE A 114 -2.55 -1.03 -18.35
C PHE A 114 -3.20 -1.50 -19.65
N ALA A 115 -3.93 -2.62 -19.62
CA ALA A 115 -4.63 -3.15 -20.78
C ALA A 115 -5.71 -2.17 -21.29
N ALA A 116 -6.55 -1.63 -20.40
CA ALA A 116 -7.61 -0.68 -20.75
C ALA A 116 -7.08 0.62 -21.37
N ARG A 117 -5.86 1.02 -20.97
CA ARG A 117 -5.16 2.20 -21.51
C ARG A 117 -4.25 1.89 -22.70
N GLY A 118 -4.27 0.64 -23.21
CA GLY A 118 -3.52 0.21 -24.38
C GLY A 118 -2.00 0.07 -24.17
N PHE A 119 -1.55 -0.17 -22.93
CA PHE A 119 -0.14 -0.39 -22.67
C PHE A 119 0.28 -1.82 -23.04
N THR A 120 1.37 -1.94 -23.80
CA THR A 120 2.07 -3.19 -24.00
C THR A 120 3.02 -3.44 -22.84
N ARG A 121 2.99 -4.64 -22.28
CA ARG A 121 3.72 -4.98 -21.07
C ARG A 121 4.91 -5.89 -21.36
N THR A 122 6.04 -5.60 -20.69
CA THR A 122 7.23 -6.44 -20.63
C THR A 122 7.44 -6.93 -19.20
N PRO A 123 7.62 -8.23 -18.92
CA PRO A 123 7.88 -8.70 -17.57
C PRO A 123 9.29 -8.34 -17.13
N LEU A 124 9.44 -7.89 -15.88
CA LEU A 124 10.73 -7.78 -15.21
C LEU A 124 11.23 -9.18 -14.82
N PRO A 125 12.53 -9.47 -14.96
CA PRO A 125 13.14 -10.69 -14.45
C PRO A 125 13.05 -10.76 -12.93
N VAL A 126 12.64 -11.92 -12.40
CA VAL A 126 12.49 -12.15 -10.96
C VAL A 126 13.10 -13.48 -10.55
N ASP A 127 13.47 -13.60 -9.28
CA ASP A 127 13.89 -14.85 -8.65
C ASP A 127 12.69 -15.78 -8.34
N ALA A 128 12.96 -16.91 -7.68
CA ALA A 128 11.93 -17.88 -7.29
C ALA A 128 10.91 -17.33 -6.27
N LEU A 129 11.27 -16.26 -5.56
CA LEU A 129 10.38 -15.56 -4.61
C LEU A 129 9.56 -14.45 -5.29
N GLY A 130 9.76 -14.20 -6.58
CA GLY A 130 9.13 -13.08 -7.30
C GLY A 130 9.79 -11.73 -7.00
N ARG A 131 11.01 -11.71 -6.44
CA ARG A 131 11.81 -10.50 -6.25
C ARG A 131 12.58 -10.21 -7.53
N VAL A 132 12.57 -8.93 -7.97
CA VAL A 132 13.36 -8.49 -9.13
C VAL A 132 14.83 -8.86 -8.95
N ASP A 133 15.42 -9.46 -9.98
CA ASP A 133 16.88 -9.55 -10.13
C ASP A 133 17.38 -8.24 -10.80
N PRO A 134 18.04 -7.34 -10.07
CA PRO A 134 18.44 -6.05 -10.59
C PRO A 134 19.39 -6.15 -11.79
N ALA A 135 20.32 -7.11 -11.79
CA ALA A 135 21.29 -7.27 -12.87
C ALA A 135 20.61 -7.75 -14.17
N ALA A 136 19.74 -8.74 -14.06
CA ALA A 136 18.95 -9.20 -15.20
C ALA A 136 17.94 -8.16 -15.66
N ALA A 137 17.34 -7.39 -14.75
CA ALA A 137 16.42 -6.30 -15.06
C ALA A 137 17.11 -5.17 -15.83
N GLU A 138 18.34 -4.78 -15.45
CA GLU A 138 19.10 -3.77 -16.17
C GLU A 138 19.31 -4.17 -17.64
N VAL A 139 19.74 -5.41 -17.88
CA VAL A 139 19.93 -5.92 -19.26
C VAL A 139 18.61 -5.92 -20.03
N ALA A 140 17.54 -6.41 -19.43
CA ALA A 140 16.23 -6.45 -20.06
C ALA A 140 15.69 -5.06 -20.40
N LEU A 141 15.82 -4.10 -19.49
CA LEU A 141 15.35 -2.73 -19.67
C LEU A 141 16.17 -1.96 -20.72
N ARG A 142 17.48 -2.15 -20.78
CA ARG A 142 18.34 -1.56 -21.86
C ARG A 142 17.94 -2.07 -23.24
N ASN A 143 17.54 -3.34 -23.35
CA ASN A 143 17.11 -3.92 -24.60
C ASN A 143 15.68 -3.50 -25.00
N ALA A 144 14.74 -3.56 -24.07
CA ALA A 144 13.33 -3.29 -24.35
C ALA A 144 12.98 -1.80 -24.40
N ARG A 145 13.70 -0.95 -23.68
CA ARG A 145 13.47 0.50 -23.52
C ARG A 145 11.98 0.86 -23.37
N PRO A 146 11.30 0.37 -22.33
CA PRO A 146 9.92 0.71 -22.10
C PRO A 146 9.77 2.21 -21.80
N ALA A 147 8.57 2.77 -22.02
CA ALA A 147 8.30 4.16 -21.70
C ALA A 147 8.16 4.42 -20.20
N MET A 148 7.91 3.37 -19.40
CA MET A 148 7.96 3.42 -17.95
C MET A 148 8.33 2.04 -17.37
N VAL A 149 8.89 2.07 -16.17
CA VAL A 149 8.95 0.91 -15.26
C VAL A 149 7.91 1.13 -14.17
N HIS A 150 7.02 0.18 -13.96
CA HIS A 150 6.08 0.18 -12.86
C HIS A 150 6.49 -0.92 -11.87
N LEU A 151 6.77 -0.53 -10.62
CA LEU A 151 7.26 -1.44 -9.60
C LEU A 151 6.31 -1.43 -8.39
N THR A 152 5.59 -2.52 -8.18
CA THR A 152 4.89 -2.76 -6.91
C THR A 152 5.91 -3.11 -5.85
N ALA A 153 6.23 -2.15 -4.96
CA ALA A 153 7.31 -2.25 -3.97
C ALA A 153 7.13 -3.41 -2.98
N LEU A 154 5.88 -3.79 -2.73
CA LEU A 154 5.49 -4.94 -1.92
C LEU A 154 4.15 -5.49 -2.43
N GLY A 155 4.12 -6.76 -2.78
CA GLY A 155 2.93 -7.41 -3.32
C GLY A 155 1.79 -7.54 -2.31
N SER A 156 0.56 -7.54 -2.80
CA SER A 156 -0.63 -7.76 -1.96
C SER A 156 -0.93 -9.24 -1.72
N HIS A 157 -0.33 -10.13 -2.50
CA HIS A 157 -0.47 -11.58 -2.46
C HIS A 157 0.74 -12.27 -1.79
N ARG A 158 1.85 -11.56 -1.66
CA ARG A 158 3.11 -12.08 -1.12
C ARG A 158 3.88 -10.96 -0.43
N GLY A 159 4.38 -11.21 0.76
CA GLY A 159 5.07 -10.23 1.60
C GLY A 159 6.57 -10.03 1.24
N VAL A 160 6.97 -10.23 -0.02
CA VAL A 160 8.35 -10.08 -0.48
C VAL A 160 8.63 -8.64 -0.89
N VAL A 161 9.63 -8.03 -0.25
CA VAL A 161 10.06 -6.64 -0.50
C VAL A 161 10.89 -6.57 -1.79
N GLN A 162 10.55 -5.63 -2.66
CA GLN A 162 11.24 -5.40 -3.91
C GLN A 162 12.46 -4.45 -3.75
N PRO A 163 13.51 -4.58 -4.55
CA PRO A 163 14.74 -3.79 -4.45
C PRO A 163 14.56 -2.39 -5.07
N VAL A 164 13.69 -1.55 -4.47
CA VAL A 164 13.31 -0.23 -5.00
C VAL A 164 14.53 0.64 -5.29
N SER A 165 15.49 0.74 -4.33
CA SER A 165 16.67 1.59 -4.50
C SER A 165 17.56 1.17 -5.68
N ALA A 166 17.73 -0.15 -5.90
CA ALA A 166 18.47 -0.64 -7.06
C ALA A 166 17.74 -0.32 -8.37
N MET A 167 16.41 -0.48 -8.39
CA MET A 167 15.61 -0.14 -9.58
C MET A 167 15.61 1.36 -9.88
N VAL A 168 15.60 2.22 -8.86
CA VAL A 168 15.78 3.67 -9.02
C VAL A 168 17.11 3.98 -9.71
N ALA A 169 18.21 3.38 -9.25
CA ALA A 169 19.53 3.61 -9.85
C ALA A 169 19.57 3.16 -11.32
N ILE A 170 19.05 1.98 -11.63
CA ILE A 170 18.99 1.44 -12.99
C ILE A 170 18.12 2.34 -13.89
N CYS A 171 16.90 2.66 -13.46
CA CYS A 171 15.96 3.45 -14.25
C CYS A 171 16.49 4.85 -14.54
N ARG A 172 17.16 5.48 -13.56
CA ARG A 172 17.83 6.77 -13.75
C ARG A 172 18.95 6.69 -14.78
N ASP A 173 19.80 5.66 -14.71
CA ASP A 173 20.94 5.49 -15.64
C ASP A 173 20.49 5.27 -17.09
N ILE A 174 19.38 4.55 -17.28
CA ILE A 174 18.83 4.31 -18.63
C ILE A 174 17.83 5.37 -19.11
N GLY A 175 17.49 6.35 -18.26
CA GLY A 175 16.55 7.43 -18.58
C GLY A 175 15.10 6.99 -18.76
N VAL A 176 14.65 5.98 -18.01
CA VAL A 176 13.27 5.48 -18.05
C VAL A 176 12.58 5.83 -16.72
N PRO A 177 11.41 6.51 -16.73
CA PRO A 177 10.69 6.84 -15.50
C PRO A 177 10.31 5.59 -14.68
N LEU A 178 10.53 5.65 -13.35
CA LEU A 178 10.12 4.63 -12.39
C LEU A 178 8.89 5.09 -11.61
N ILE A 179 7.80 4.35 -11.73
CA ILE A 179 6.57 4.55 -10.98
C ILE A 179 6.46 3.45 -9.92
N VAL A 180 6.38 3.84 -8.65
CA VAL A 180 6.31 2.90 -7.53
C VAL A 180 4.87 2.80 -7.00
N ASP A 181 4.28 1.60 -7.09
CA ASP A 181 3.11 1.25 -6.28
C ASP A 181 3.55 0.97 -4.85
N ALA A 182 3.33 1.94 -3.97
CA ALA A 182 3.62 1.85 -2.55
C ALA A 182 2.37 1.53 -1.71
N ALA A 183 1.30 0.99 -2.31
CA ALA A 183 0.06 0.71 -1.60
C ALA A 183 0.23 -0.25 -0.41
N GLN A 184 1.19 -1.17 -0.47
CA GLN A 184 1.57 -2.02 0.65
C GLN A 184 2.85 -1.58 1.35
N ALA A 185 3.56 -0.59 0.81
CA ALA A 185 4.89 -0.20 1.27
C ALA A 185 4.89 1.09 2.10
N LEU A 186 4.13 2.11 1.70
CA LEU A 186 4.12 3.41 2.37
C LEU A 186 3.63 3.29 3.82
N GLY A 187 4.49 3.67 4.77
CA GLY A 187 4.25 3.52 6.20
C GLY A 187 4.57 2.13 6.77
N HIS A 188 5.04 1.19 5.95
CA HIS A 188 5.30 -0.20 6.32
C HIS A 188 6.76 -0.59 6.19
N ILE A 189 7.33 -0.35 5.02
CA ILE A 189 8.73 -0.63 4.70
C ILE A 189 9.41 0.63 4.18
N ASP A 190 10.72 0.61 4.07
CA ASP A 190 11.43 1.65 3.37
C ASP A 190 11.23 1.45 1.85
N CYS A 191 10.44 2.33 1.26
CA CYS A 191 10.21 2.41 -0.18
C CYS A 191 10.59 3.79 -0.73
N VAL A 192 11.27 4.59 0.12
CA VAL A 192 11.79 5.90 -0.27
C VAL A 192 12.98 5.69 -1.18
N GLY A 193 12.92 6.29 -2.31
CA GLY A 193 13.99 6.36 -3.28
C GLY A 193 13.67 7.56 -4.16
N ASP A 194 14.58 7.88 -5.07
CA ASP A 194 14.33 8.93 -6.04
C ASP A 194 13.45 8.42 -7.22
N ALA A 195 12.39 7.66 -6.93
CA ALA A 195 11.41 7.28 -7.95
C ALA A 195 10.71 8.51 -8.52
N ASP A 196 10.32 8.46 -9.79
CA ASP A 196 9.72 9.60 -10.49
C ASP A 196 8.27 9.84 -10.06
N ALA A 197 7.55 8.76 -9.70
CA ALA A 197 6.26 8.87 -9.02
C ALA A 197 6.09 7.75 -8.00
N VAL A 198 5.34 8.05 -6.93
CA VAL A 198 4.96 7.10 -5.88
C VAL A 198 3.48 7.29 -5.58
N TYR A 199 2.72 6.21 -5.47
CA TYR A 199 1.33 6.30 -5.09
C TYR A 199 0.92 5.26 -4.05
N SER A 200 -0.10 5.57 -3.25
CA SER A 200 -0.56 4.70 -2.17
C SER A 200 -2.04 4.92 -1.82
N SER A 201 -2.55 4.03 -0.97
CA SER A 201 -3.86 4.13 -0.32
C SER A 201 -3.69 4.47 1.16
N SER A 202 -4.54 5.33 1.70
CA SER A 202 -4.53 5.76 3.11
C SER A 202 -4.78 4.63 4.11
N ARG A 203 -5.73 3.74 3.80
CA ARG A 203 -6.38 2.79 4.71
C ARG A 203 -5.52 1.60 5.17
N LYS A 204 -4.35 1.43 4.57
CA LYS A 204 -3.46 0.30 4.88
C LYS A 204 -2.50 0.67 6.02
N TRP A 205 -1.24 0.72 5.78
CA TRP A 205 -0.20 0.88 6.81
C TRP A 205 -0.12 2.28 7.44
N LEU A 206 -0.73 3.29 6.79
CA LEU A 206 -0.92 4.62 7.40
C LEU A 206 -2.20 4.71 8.24
N ALA A 207 -3.01 3.66 8.29
CA ALA A 207 -4.23 3.56 9.11
C ALA A 207 -5.23 4.72 8.94
N GLY A 208 -5.28 5.32 7.76
CA GLY A 208 -6.23 6.38 7.42
C GLY A 208 -7.58 5.85 6.94
N PRO A 209 -8.54 6.72 6.63
CA PRO A 209 -9.87 6.34 6.17
C PRO A 209 -9.85 5.74 4.76
N ARG A 210 -10.89 4.98 4.42
CA ARG A 210 -11.15 4.52 3.04
C ARG A 210 -11.54 5.69 2.15
N GLY A 211 -11.35 5.55 0.84
CA GLY A 211 -11.72 6.55 -0.15
C GLY A 211 -10.72 7.70 -0.28
N VAL A 212 -9.53 7.54 0.30
CA VAL A 212 -8.40 8.47 0.14
C VAL A 212 -7.16 7.69 -0.28
N GLY A 213 -6.39 8.28 -1.15
CA GLY A 213 -5.04 7.86 -1.52
C GLY A 213 -4.19 9.08 -1.83
N VAL A 214 -2.98 8.84 -2.26
CA VAL A 214 -2.02 9.86 -2.64
C VAL A 214 -1.28 9.44 -3.90
N LEU A 215 -0.89 10.45 -4.67
CA LEU A 215 0.07 10.36 -5.77
C LEU A 215 1.09 11.48 -5.57
N ALA A 216 2.34 11.13 -5.50
CA ALA A 216 3.46 12.06 -5.45
C ALA A 216 4.26 11.91 -6.75
N VAL A 217 4.54 13.02 -7.45
CA VAL A 217 5.19 13.02 -8.76
C VAL A 217 6.29 14.07 -8.76
N ARG A 218 7.51 13.67 -9.08
CA ARG A 218 8.65 14.60 -9.18
C ARG A 218 8.44 15.61 -10.31
N PRO A 219 8.95 16.84 -10.15
CA PRO A 219 8.79 17.92 -11.14
C PRO A 219 9.20 17.50 -12.56
N ALA A 220 10.31 16.79 -12.71
CA ALA A 220 10.78 16.35 -14.02
C ALA A 220 9.81 15.45 -14.78
N LEU A 221 9.06 14.58 -14.07
CA LEU A 221 7.98 13.80 -14.68
C LEU A 221 6.70 14.63 -14.82
N ALA A 222 6.37 15.44 -13.81
CA ALA A 222 5.17 16.29 -13.83
C ALA A 222 5.15 17.25 -15.04
N ASP A 223 6.31 17.81 -15.40
CA ASP A 223 6.48 18.72 -16.55
C ASP A 223 6.21 18.03 -17.90
N LEU A 224 6.32 16.70 -17.94
CA LEU A 224 6.00 15.92 -19.13
C LEU A 224 4.51 15.57 -19.26
N LEU A 225 3.76 15.56 -18.15
CA LEU A 225 2.37 15.12 -18.15
C LEU A 225 1.46 16.08 -18.92
N HIS A 226 0.51 15.54 -19.67
CA HIS A 226 -0.39 16.36 -20.50
C HIS A 226 -1.71 16.59 -19.79
N CYS A 227 -1.97 17.82 -19.35
CA CYS A 227 -3.30 18.22 -18.89
C CYS A 227 -4.31 18.16 -20.03
N PRO A 228 -5.54 17.69 -19.75
CA PRO A 228 -6.66 17.84 -20.68
C PRO A 228 -6.91 19.32 -21.03
N ALA A 229 -7.41 19.59 -22.25
CA ALA A 229 -7.61 20.95 -22.74
C ALA A 229 -8.54 21.80 -21.84
N TRP A 230 -9.52 21.18 -21.18
CA TRP A 230 -10.42 21.86 -20.23
C TRP A 230 -9.71 22.32 -18.95
N ALA A 231 -8.54 21.77 -18.65
CA ALA A 231 -7.75 22.07 -17.48
C ALA A 231 -6.43 22.81 -17.82
N ALA A 232 -6.33 23.41 -19.01
CA ALA A 232 -5.12 24.05 -19.50
C ALA A 232 -4.59 25.22 -18.63
N SER A 233 -5.44 25.78 -17.75
CA SER A 233 -5.04 26.80 -16.77
C SER A 233 -4.46 26.24 -15.48
N LEU A 234 -4.52 24.91 -15.27
CA LEU A 234 -4.02 24.23 -14.09
C LEU A 234 -2.64 23.65 -14.36
N SER A 235 -1.84 23.49 -13.31
CA SER A 235 -0.62 22.67 -13.41
C SER A 235 -0.98 21.20 -13.63
N ALA A 236 -0.05 20.40 -14.16
CA ALA A 236 -0.26 18.97 -14.37
C ALA A 236 -0.73 18.25 -13.09
N LEU A 237 -0.17 18.60 -11.93
CA LEU A 237 -0.55 18.01 -10.64
C LEU A 237 -1.93 18.46 -10.17
N GLN A 238 -2.30 19.74 -10.40
CA GLN A 238 -3.64 20.21 -10.09
C GLN A 238 -4.71 19.50 -10.92
N CYS A 239 -4.39 19.15 -12.18
CA CYS A 239 -5.28 18.35 -13.03
C CYS A 239 -5.56 16.95 -12.49
N LEU A 240 -4.60 16.37 -11.73
CA LEU A 240 -4.69 15.05 -11.14
C LEU A 240 -5.48 15.04 -9.82
N GLU A 241 -5.77 16.21 -9.23
CA GLU A 241 -6.52 16.29 -7.99
C GLU A 241 -7.98 16.67 -8.25
N ILE A 242 -8.89 15.73 -7.98
CA ILE A 242 -10.32 15.92 -8.17
C ILE A 242 -10.86 16.90 -7.11
N GLY A 243 -11.53 17.98 -7.55
CA GLY A 243 -12.17 18.97 -6.67
C GLY A 243 -13.33 18.38 -5.87
N GLU A 244 -14.21 17.62 -6.53
CA GLU A 244 -15.30 16.87 -5.89
C GLU A 244 -14.78 15.67 -5.11
N ALA A 245 -14.35 15.89 -3.87
CA ALA A 245 -13.72 14.88 -3.04
C ALA A 245 -14.28 14.89 -1.61
N ASN A 246 -14.15 13.77 -0.91
CA ASN A 246 -14.47 13.67 0.51
C ASN A 246 -13.39 14.39 1.34
N ILE A 247 -13.58 15.71 1.57
CA ILE A 247 -12.64 16.54 2.32
C ILE A 247 -12.50 16.02 3.78
N ALA A 248 -13.61 15.62 4.40
CA ALA A 248 -13.60 15.03 5.74
C ALA A 248 -12.63 13.83 5.84
N ALA A 249 -12.67 12.92 4.87
CA ALA A 249 -11.77 11.77 4.83
C ALA A 249 -10.31 12.21 4.58
N ARG A 250 -10.06 13.23 3.76
CA ARG A 250 -8.71 13.79 3.56
C ARG A 250 -8.17 14.41 4.84
N VAL A 251 -8.99 15.11 5.63
CA VAL A 251 -8.64 15.64 6.96
C VAL A 251 -8.27 14.51 7.91
N GLY A 252 -9.10 13.47 8.02
CA GLY A 252 -8.80 12.30 8.84
C GLY A 252 -7.50 11.60 8.41
N PHE A 253 -7.23 11.50 7.12
CA PHE A 253 -5.97 10.96 6.62
C PHE A 253 -4.77 11.83 6.96
N SER A 254 -4.90 13.14 6.89
CA SER A 254 -3.84 14.10 7.27
C SER A 254 -3.44 13.93 8.74
N VAL A 255 -4.43 13.71 9.63
CA VAL A 255 -4.17 13.37 11.03
C VAL A 255 -3.42 12.04 11.16
N ALA A 256 -3.87 11.00 10.46
CA ALA A 256 -3.23 9.67 10.53
C ALA A 256 -1.76 9.70 10.05
N VAL A 257 -1.45 10.49 9.01
CA VAL A 257 -0.07 10.68 8.54
C VAL A 257 0.76 11.43 9.59
N GLY A 258 0.20 12.49 10.21
CA GLY A 258 0.86 13.23 11.29
C GLY A 258 1.18 12.34 12.49
N GLU A 259 0.25 11.48 12.90
CA GLU A 259 0.46 10.51 13.98
C GLU A 259 1.54 9.48 13.64
N HIS A 260 1.56 9.00 12.38
CA HIS A 260 2.59 8.08 11.90
C HIS A 260 3.99 8.70 11.98
N LEU A 261 4.14 9.97 11.55
CA LEU A 261 5.39 10.70 11.64
C LEU A 261 5.81 10.95 13.10
N ALA A 262 4.87 11.35 13.96
CA ALA A 262 5.12 11.60 15.38
C ALA A 262 5.52 10.31 16.14
N ALA A 263 5.00 9.15 15.73
CA ALA A 263 5.37 7.87 16.30
C ALA A 263 6.77 7.39 15.89
N GLY A 264 7.34 7.94 14.82
CA GLY A 264 8.64 7.62 14.26
C GLY A 264 8.55 6.52 13.19
N PRO A 265 8.64 6.85 11.89
CA PRO A 265 8.50 5.89 10.80
C PRO A 265 9.47 4.70 10.89
N GLU A 266 10.71 4.93 11.35
CA GLU A 266 11.69 3.85 11.54
C GLU A 266 11.28 2.88 12.63
N LEU A 267 10.84 3.40 13.78
CA LEU A 267 10.37 2.56 14.89
C LEU A 267 9.16 1.72 14.49
N ILE A 268 8.28 2.29 13.67
CA ILE A 268 7.13 1.56 13.11
C ILE A 268 7.62 0.45 12.18
N ARG A 269 8.55 0.73 11.25
CA ARG A 269 9.11 -0.25 10.31
C ARG A 269 9.81 -1.39 11.05
N GLU A 270 10.63 -1.08 12.06
CA GLU A 270 11.30 -2.08 12.89
C GLU A 270 10.28 -2.99 13.59
N ARG A 271 9.27 -2.38 14.23
CA ARG A 271 8.20 -3.12 14.91
C ARG A 271 7.41 -4.01 13.95
N LEU A 272 7.10 -3.55 12.77
CA LEU A 272 6.38 -4.34 11.75
C LEU A 272 7.24 -5.50 11.23
N ALA A 273 8.54 -5.29 11.03
CA ALA A 273 9.47 -6.36 10.65
C ALA A 273 9.62 -7.43 11.75
N GLU A 274 9.67 -7.03 13.03
CA GLU A 274 9.66 -7.96 14.17
C GLU A 274 8.39 -8.81 14.18
N LEU A 275 7.22 -8.19 14.02
CA LEU A 275 5.94 -8.88 13.99
C LEU A 275 5.82 -9.84 12.81
N GLY A 276 6.32 -9.43 11.64
CA GLY A 276 6.38 -10.31 10.47
C GLY A 276 7.25 -11.54 10.71
N ARG A 277 8.45 -11.36 11.30
CA ARG A 277 9.33 -12.47 11.66
C ARG A 277 8.64 -13.39 12.67
N ALA A 278 8.08 -12.84 13.75
CA ALA A 278 7.38 -13.63 14.76
C ALA A 278 6.21 -14.42 14.16
N ALA A 279 5.42 -13.80 13.27
CA ALA A 279 4.33 -14.48 12.57
C ALA A 279 4.86 -15.66 11.73
N ARG A 280 5.92 -15.47 10.94
CA ARG A 280 6.50 -16.54 10.12
C ARG A 280 7.04 -17.68 10.96
N THR A 281 7.78 -17.38 12.03
CA THR A 281 8.31 -18.40 12.96
C THR A 281 7.18 -19.22 13.57
N ILE A 282 6.13 -18.58 14.10
CA ILE A 282 4.98 -19.27 14.72
C ILE A 282 4.23 -20.10 13.68
N LEU A 283 3.98 -19.55 12.49
CA LEU A 283 3.10 -20.14 11.48
C LEU A 283 3.77 -21.24 10.65
N THR A 284 5.10 -21.29 10.60
CA THR A 284 5.86 -22.39 9.95
C THR A 284 5.52 -23.76 10.54
N GLY A 285 5.12 -23.83 11.83
CA GLY A 285 4.73 -25.08 12.48
C GLY A 285 3.28 -25.51 12.27
N VAL A 286 2.44 -24.70 11.61
CA VAL A 286 1.01 -25.02 11.46
C VAL A 286 0.80 -26.04 10.33
N ARG A 287 0.32 -27.22 10.69
CA ARG A 287 0.08 -28.32 9.74
C ARG A 287 -0.96 -27.88 8.68
N GLY A 288 -0.74 -28.30 7.43
CA GLY A 288 -1.61 -27.97 6.31
C GLY A 288 -1.30 -26.64 5.63
N TRP A 289 -0.31 -25.89 6.13
CA TRP A 289 0.07 -24.59 5.60
C TRP A 289 1.57 -24.46 5.41
N ARG A 290 1.97 -23.75 4.37
CA ARG A 290 3.34 -23.38 4.07
C ARG A 290 3.48 -21.87 4.09
N VAL A 291 4.40 -21.34 4.88
CA VAL A 291 4.82 -19.93 4.83
C VAL A 291 5.64 -19.71 3.56
N ILE A 292 5.33 -18.66 2.81
CA ILE A 292 5.98 -18.38 1.52
C ILE A 292 7.25 -17.54 1.70
N GLU A 293 7.16 -16.49 2.52
CA GLU A 293 8.27 -15.56 2.71
C GLU A 293 9.40 -16.17 3.54
N PRO A 294 10.67 -15.78 3.28
CA PRO A 294 11.79 -16.06 4.18
C PRO A 294 11.52 -15.52 5.59
N GLU A 295 12.06 -16.20 6.60
CA GLU A 295 11.84 -15.79 8.00
C GLU A 295 12.31 -14.36 8.28
N ASP A 296 13.41 -13.95 7.69
CA ASP A 296 14.05 -12.64 7.86
C ASP A 296 13.51 -11.54 6.93
N GLU A 297 12.46 -11.83 6.14
CA GLU A 297 11.84 -10.81 5.28
C GLU A 297 11.32 -9.63 6.10
N ARG A 298 11.55 -8.41 5.63
CA ARG A 298 11.30 -7.20 6.41
C ARG A 298 9.84 -6.72 6.43
N SER A 299 8.95 -7.41 5.75
CA SER A 299 7.53 -7.05 5.76
C SER A 299 6.78 -7.73 6.91
N ALA A 300 5.71 -7.10 7.39
CA ALA A 300 4.77 -7.69 8.33
C ALA A 300 3.76 -8.64 7.67
N ILE A 301 3.73 -8.70 6.33
CA ILE A 301 2.86 -9.62 5.60
C ILE A 301 3.45 -11.03 5.66
N THR A 302 2.64 -11.97 6.07
CA THR A 302 2.93 -13.40 6.01
C THR A 302 1.87 -14.09 5.18
N THR A 303 2.30 -14.85 4.17
CA THR A 303 1.42 -15.57 3.24
C THR A 303 1.48 -17.05 3.51
N LEU A 304 0.32 -17.66 3.65
CA LEU A 304 0.14 -19.09 3.91
C LEU A 304 -0.50 -19.76 2.69
N GLU A 305 0.24 -20.67 2.09
CA GLU A 305 -0.24 -21.52 1.00
C GLU A 305 -0.74 -22.85 1.59
N PRO A 306 -1.96 -23.30 1.22
CA PRO A 306 -2.45 -24.59 1.69
C PRO A 306 -1.65 -25.75 1.05
N THR A 307 -1.30 -26.76 1.85
CA THR A 307 -0.54 -27.94 1.37
C THR A 307 -1.39 -29.21 1.22
N ASP A 308 -2.59 -29.21 1.76
CA ASP A 308 -3.52 -30.35 1.80
C ASP A 308 -4.92 -30.06 1.24
N GLY A 309 -5.02 -29.01 0.44
CA GLY A 309 -6.26 -28.69 -0.30
C GLY A 309 -7.28 -27.85 0.48
N ALA A 310 -6.92 -27.32 1.64
CA ALA A 310 -7.78 -26.39 2.36
C ALA A 310 -8.10 -25.15 1.49
N ASP A 311 -9.37 -24.72 1.47
CA ASP A 311 -9.76 -23.48 0.78
C ASP A 311 -9.55 -22.26 1.69
N PRO A 312 -8.64 -21.35 1.35
CA PRO A 312 -8.35 -20.15 2.15
C PRO A 312 -9.58 -19.25 2.40
N ALA A 313 -10.55 -19.22 1.49
CA ALA A 313 -11.76 -18.42 1.67
C ALA A 313 -12.67 -19.00 2.74
N THR A 314 -12.86 -20.30 2.72
CA THR A 314 -13.62 -21.05 3.74
C THR A 314 -12.94 -20.96 5.11
N VAL A 315 -11.62 -21.19 5.16
CA VAL A 315 -10.82 -21.06 6.40
C VAL A 315 -10.93 -19.65 6.98
N ARG A 316 -10.80 -18.62 6.16
CA ARG A 316 -10.98 -17.22 6.58
C ARG A 316 -12.38 -16.98 7.16
N ALA A 317 -13.44 -17.48 6.51
CA ALA A 317 -14.80 -17.30 6.97
C ALA A 317 -15.01 -17.93 8.37
N ARG A 318 -14.46 -19.12 8.59
CA ARG A 318 -14.49 -19.80 9.89
C ARG A 318 -13.67 -19.08 10.97
N LEU A 319 -12.46 -18.61 10.65
CA LEU A 319 -11.65 -17.81 11.57
C LEU A 319 -12.41 -16.58 12.10
N ILE A 320 -13.16 -15.90 11.22
CA ILE A 320 -13.97 -14.75 11.61
C ILE A 320 -15.17 -15.18 12.46
N ALA A 321 -15.92 -16.18 12.02
CA ALA A 321 -17.19 -16.58 12.65
C ALA A 321 -16.97 -17.27 14.00
N GLU A 322 -16.00 -18.18 14.10
CA GLU A 322 -15.79 -19.04 15.24
C GLU A 322 -14.79 -18.44 16.25
N HIS A 323 -13.79 -17.66 15.76
CA HIS A 323 -12.68 -17.16 16.60
C HIS A 323 -12.57 -15.64 16.64
N ARG A 324 -13.37 -14.88 15.87
CA ARG A 324 -13.27 -13.41 15.72
C ARG A 324 -11.87 -12.94 15.27
N ILE A 325 -11.21 -13.71 14.42
CA ILE A 325 -9.90 -13.40 13.88
C ILE A 325 -10.06 -12.93 12.45
N VAL A 326 -9.64 -11.68 12.16
CA VAL A 326 -9.79 -11.06 10.84
C VAL A 326 -8.48 -11.19 10.07
N THR A 327 -8.54 -11.87 8.93
CA THR A 327 -7.46 -12.07 7.96
C THR A 327 -7.99 -11.87 6.54
N THR A 328 -7.14 -12.04 5.51
CA THR A 328 -7.56 -12.01 4.11
C THR A 328 -7.26 -13.33 3.41
N ALA A 329 -8.23 -13.89 2.70
CA ALA A 329 -7.98 -14.84 1.62
C ALA A 329 -7.70 -14.05 0.33
N ALA A 330 -6.60 -14.36 -0.34
CA ALA A 330 -6.22 -13.73 -1.60
C ALA A 330 -6.37 -14.76 -2.74
N GLY A 331 -7.29 -14.48 -3.66
CA GLY A 331 -7.49 -15.28 -4.86
C GLY A 331 -6.45 -14.97 -5.93
N ILE A 332 -6.41 -15.81 -6.96
CA ILE A 332 -5.44 -15.72 -8.05
C ILE A 332 -5.54 -14.42 -8.84
N GLU A 333 -6.72 -13.77 -8.84
CA GLU A 333 -6.96 -12.47 -9.47
C GLU A 333 -6.10 -11.34 -8.91
N ARG A 334 -5.49 -11.52 -7.73
CA ARG A 334 -4.58 -10.53 -7.15
C ARG A 334 -3.26 -10.39 -7.88
N ALA A 335 -2.73 -11.51 -8.39
CA ALA A 335 -1.54 -11.53 -9.22
C ALA A 335 -1.68 -12.64 -10.27
N PRO A 336 -2.55 -12.46 -11.28
CA PRO A 336 -3.03 -13.54 -12.15
C PRO A 336 -1.95 -14.16 -13.04
N LEU A 337 -0.81 -13.51 -13.18
CA LEU A 337 0.31 -14.02 -13.98
C LEU A 337 1.33 -14.82 -13.16
N GLU A 338 1.23 -14.74 -11.81
CA GLU A 338 2.14 -15.42 -10.90
C GLU A 338 1.44 -16.46 -10.02
N MET A 339 0.31 -16.09 -9.39
CA MET A 339 -0.41 -16.97 -8.48
C MET A 339 -1.00 -18.19 -9.23
N ARG A 340 -0.86 -19.36 -8.62
CA ARG A 340 -1.41 -20.63 -9.12
C ARG A 340 -2.55 -21.16 -8.25
N ALA A 341 -2.63 -20.72 -7.01
CA ALA A 341 -3.66 -21.08 -6.05
C ALA A 341 -3.97 -19.89 -5.13
N PRO A 342 -5.17 -19.85 -4.53
CA PRO A 342 -5.47 -18.89 -3.46
C PRO A 342 -4.58 -19.12 -2.25
N VAL A 343 -4.36 -18.06 -1.46
CA VAL A 343 -3.56 -18.05 -0.24
C VAL A 343 -4.29 -17.37 0.91
N LEU A 344 -3.93 -17.70 2.14
CA LEU A 344 -4.35 -16.95 3.32
C LEU A 344 -3.23 -15.97 3.69
N ARG A 345 -3.60 -14.70 3.94
CA ARG A 345 -2.64 -13.64 4.26
C ARG A 345 -2.89 -13.10 5.67
N VAL A 346 -1.82 -13.00 6.43
CA VAL A 346 -1.76 -12.44 7.79
C VAL A 346 -0.95 -11.15 7.75
N ALA A 347 -1.47 -10.10 8.32
CA ALA A 347 -0.86 -8.77 8.28
C ALA A 347 -1.12 -8.03 9.62
N PRO A 348 -0.33 -8.33 10.68
CA PRO A 348 -0.39 -7.63 11.95
C PRO A 348 0.00 -6.16 11.80
N HIS A 349 -0.42 -5.30 12.73
CA HIS A 349 0.04 -3.91 12.84
C HIS A 349 0.78 -3.69 14.16
N VAL A 350 1.28 -2.49 14.38
CA VAL A 350 2.10 -2.09 15.55
C VAL A 350 1.53 -2.54 16.89
N ASP A 351 0.21 -2.53 17.06
CA ASP A 351 -0.52 -2.91 18.28
C ASP A 351 -0.75 -4.43 18.44
N SER A 352 -0.47 -5.23 17.43
CA SER A 352 -0.57 -6.70 17.54
C SER A 352 0.48 -7.25 18.48
N THR A 353 0.14 -8.35 19.15
CA THR A 353 0.99 -9.03 20.14
C THR A 353 1.42 -10.42 19.66
N GLY A 354 2.40 -11.02 20.35
CA GLY A 354 2.73 -12.43 20.16
C GLY A 354 1.54 -13.35 20.47
N GLU A 355 0.77 -13.02 21.51
CA GLU A 355 -0.43 -13.75 21.90
C GLU A 355 -1.53 -13.73 20.81
N ASP A 356 -1.69 -12.60 20.10
CA ASP A 356 -2.59 -12.53 18.94
C ASP A 356 -2.16 -13.50 17.82
N LEU A 357 -0.86 -13.62 17.57
CA LEU A 357 -0.29 -14.51 16.56
C LEU A 357 -0.41 -15.99 16.99
N GLU A 358 -0.16 -16.31 18.25
CA GLU A 358 -0.33 -17.64 18.80
C GLU A 358 -1.80 -18.08 18.79
N SER A 359 -2.71 -17.18 19.17
CA SER A 359 -4.16 -17.41 19.11
C SER A 359 -4.62 -17.67 17.67
N PHE A 360 -4.08 -16.92 16.71
CA PHE A 360 -4.35 -17.17 15.29
C PHE A 360 -3.82 -18.55 14.86
N ALA A 361 -2.58 -18.92 15.21
CA ALA A 361 -2.00 -20.20 14.84
C ALA A 361 -2.82 -21.38 15.40
N ALA A 362 -3.24 -21.29 16.68
CA ALA A 362 -4.08 -22.30 17.31
C ALA A 362 -5.46 -22.39 16.61
N ALA A 363 -6.12 -21.27 16.34
CA ALA A 363 -7.39 -21.24 15.62
C ALA A 363 -7.26 -21.81 14.20
N LEU A 364 -6.19 -21.43 13.47
CA LEU A 364 -5.92 -21.93 12.13
C LEU A 364 -5.79 -23.46 12.11
N ALA A 365 -5.05 -24.03 13.05
CA ALA A 365 -4.92 -25.49 13.18
C ALA A 365 -6.28 -26.18 13.40
N VAL A 366 -7.16 -25.60 14.23
CA VAL A 366 -8.50 -26.15 14.52
C VAL A 366 -9.40 -26.08 13.29
N VAL A 367 -9.48 -24.92 12.62
CA VAL A 367 -10.40 -24.75 11.47
C VAL A 367 -9.92 -25.48 10.21
N THR A 368 -8.63 -25.84 10.15
CA THR A 368 -8.09 -26.62 9.01
C THR A 368 -8.30 -28.12 9.21
N ALA A 369 -8.27 -28.62 10.46
CA ALA A 369 -8.44 -30.06 10.77
C ALA A 369 -9.90 -30.55 10.66
N ALA A 370 -10.87 -29.66 10.61
CA ALA A 370 -12.31 -29.92 10.56
C ALA A 370 -12.88 -29.75 9.14
#